data_7d39ed975734ec0fbc536d3e90796445
#
_entry.id   7d39ed975734ec0fbc536d3e90796445
#
_cell.length_a   1.000
_cell.length_b   1.000
_cell.length_c   1.000
_cell.angle_alpha   90.00
_cell.angle_beta   90.00
_cell.angle_gamma   90.00
#
_symmetry.space_group_name_H-M   'P 1'
#
loop_
_entity.id
_entity.type
_entity.pdbx_description
1 polymer ?
#
loop_
_entity_poly.entity_id
_entity_poly.type
_entity_poly.pdbx_seq_one_letter_code
_entity_poly.pdbx_strand_id
1 'polypeptide(L)'
;GYLKRTGVYLPSSFKKVNFRTETFTYEASVIIPVRNRVRTIDDAIRSALEQQTDFPFNIIIVDNHSTDGTSEVIARYKDHPQVIHLQPERTDLGIGGCWNLAVHHPLCGRFAIQLDSDDLYSSPQTLQTIVNTFYKEQCAMVIGTYRMTDFHLNTIAPGIIDHKEWTPDNGHNNALRINGLGAPRAFFTPLLREIGVPNVSYGEDYALGLAFSRTYKIGRIYDELYLCRRWEGNSDAALDIEQINTNN
;
A
#
# COMPACT_ATOMS: atom_id res chain seq x y z
N GLY A 1 15.21 -26.28 10.85
CA GLY A 1 13.93 -26.69 10.31
C GLY A 1 14.04 -27.24 8.89
N TYR A 2 12.96 -27.72 8.33
CA TYR A 2 12.88 -28.33 6.99
C TYR A 2 13.43 -27.41 5.88
N LEU A 3 12.97 -26.14 5.87
CA LEU A 3 13.43 -25.14 4.87
C LEU A 3 14.95 -24.93 4.88
N LYS A 4 15.56 -24.98 6.05
CA LYS A 4 17.02 -24.88 6.17
C LYS A 4 17.74 -26.07 5.55
N ARG A 5 17.18 -27.28 5.69
CA ARG A 5 17.75 -28.51 5.12
C ARG A 5 17.59 -28.58 3.60
N THR A 6 16.56 -27.99 3.05
CA THR A 6 16.30 -27.96 1.60
C THR A 6 16.98 -26.79 0.88
N GLY A 7 17.72 -25.93 1.60
CA GLY A 7 18.33 -24.73 1.04
C GLY A 7 17.36 -23.58 0.76
N VAL A 8 16.07 -23.76 0.98
CA VAL A 8 15.06 -22.70 0.95
C VAL A 8 15.04 -22.05 2.33
N TYR A 9 15.91 -21.09 2.52
CA TYR A 9 16.18 -20.49 3.82
C TYR A 9 16.14 -18.96 3.72
N LEU A 10 15.32 -18.35 4.55
CA LEU A 10 15.32 -16.91 4.75
C LEU A 10 16.35 -16.56 5.83
N PRO A 11 17.13 -15.48 5.67
CA PRO A 11 18.21 -15.16 6.60
C PRO A 11 17.69 -14.94 8.02
N SER A 12 18.48 -15.33 9.00
CA SER A 12 18.20 -15.10 10.43
C SER A 12 18.46 -13.64 10.86
N SER A 13 19.14 -12.87 10.02
CA SER A 13 19.45 -11.46 10.27
C SER A 13 19.02 -10.62 9.07
N PHE A 14 18.46 -9.45 9.37
CA PHE A 14 18.05 -8.50 8.35
C PHE A 14 19.17 -7.52 8.01
N LYS A 15 19.21 -7.08 6.76
CA LYS A 15 20.01 -5.94 6.36
C LYS A 15 19.43 -4.67 7.01
N LYS A 16 20.28 -3.87 7.62
CA LYS A 16 19.87 -2.59 8.21
C LYS A 16 19.48 -1.61 7.11
N VAL A 17 18.42 -0.83 7.37
CA VAL A 17 17.98 0.22 6.47
C VAL A 17 18.64 1.55 6.88
N ASN A 18 19.19 2.26 5.90
CA ASN A 18 19.66 3.63 6.10
C ASN A 18 18.68 4.61 5.48
N PHE A 19 17.86 5.26 6.28
CA PHE A 19 16.86 6.22 5.80
C PHE A 19 17.44 7.56 5.32
N ARG A 20 18.74 7.80 5.48
CA ARG A 20 19.41 9.06 5.14
C ARG A 20 20.20 9.00 3.83
N THR A 21 19.92 8.02 2.99
CA THR A 21 20.63 7.84 1.70
C THR A 21 20.31 8.94 0.71
N GLU A 22 19.13 9.53 0.81
CA GLU A 22 18.65 10.58 -0.11
C GLU A 22 17.92 11.68 0.68
N THR A 23 17.83 12.87 0.07
CA THR A 23 17.02 13.98 0.59
C THR A 23 15.65 13.98 -0.07
N PHE A 24 14.61 14.16 0.72
CA PHE A 24 13.22 14.19 0.26
C PHE A 24 12.54 15.51 0.67
N THR A 25 11.71 16.05 -0.21
CA THR A 25 10.84 17.20 0.09
C THR A 25 9.73 16.81 1.06
N TYR A 26 9.19 15.59 0.89
CA TYR A 26 8.16 15.02 1.72
C TYR A 26 8.67 13.78 2.45
N GLU A 27 8.26 13.63 3.70
CA GLU A 27 8.60 12.43 4.47
C GLU A 27 7.77 11.23 4.02
N ALA A 28 6.51 11.45 3.66
CA ALA A 28 5.61 10.42 3.18
C ALA A 28 4.86 10.87 1.92
N SER A 29 4.51 9.91 1.07
CA SER A 29 3.54 10.07 0.00
C SER A 29 2.45 9.01 0.12
N VAL A 30 1.20 9.43 0.12
CA VAL A 30 0.06 8.55 -0.06
C VAL A 30 -0.08 8.26 -1.54
N ILE A 31 -0.04 6.98 -1.93
CA ILE A 31 -0.15 6.55 -3.32
C ILE A 31 -1.54 5.99 -3.56
N ILE A 32 -2.27 6.60 -4.50
CA ILE A 32 -3.65 6.23 -4.86
C ILE A 32 -3.71 5.90 -6.35
N PRO A 33 -3.50 4.64 -6.76
CA PRO A 33 -3.84 4.20 -8.10
C PRO A 33 -5.37 4.17 -8.25
N VAL A 34 -5.89 4.70 -9.35
CA VAL A 34 -7.33 4.74 -9.56
C VAL A 34 -7.71 4.48 -11.02
N ARG A 35 -8.80 3.76 -11.20
CA ARG A 35 -9.51 3.64 -12.48
C ARG A 35 -11.00 3.40 -12.22
N ASN A 36 -11.84 4.33 -12.71
CA ASN A 36 -13.30 4.22 -12.63
C ASN A 36 -13.81 4.04 -11.19
N ARG A 37 -13.59 5.06 -10.35
CA ARG A 37 -13.98 5.10 -8.93
C ARG A 37 -14.68 6.40 -8.55
N VAL A 38 -15.53 6.92 -9.45
CA VAL A 38 -16.25 8.19 -9.25
C VAL A 38 -17.02 8.26 -7.92
N ARG A 39 -17.52 7.12 -7.41
CA ARG A 39 -18.30 7.04 -6.18
C ARG A 39 -17.48 7.09 -4.89
N THR A 40 -16.19 6.80 -4.96
CA THR A 40 -15.36 6.53 -3.77
C THR A 40 -14.10 7.37 -3.69
N ILE A 41 -13.57 7.82 -4.84
CA ILE A 41 -12.28 8.53 -4.88
C ILE A 41 -12.26 9.80 -4.01
N ASP A 42 -13.38 10.52 -3.90
CA ASP A 42 -13.48 11.73 -3.06
C ASP A 42 -13.27 11.38 -1.57
N ASP A 43 -13.86 10.29 -1.10
CA ASP A 43 -13.69 9.79 0.27
C ASP A 43 -12.23 9.42 0.56
N ALA A 44 -11.59 8.71 -0.37
CA ALA A 44 -10.19 8.32 -0.23
C ALA A 44 -9.26 9.54 -0.14
N ILE A 45 -9.43 10.52 -1.04
CA ILE A 45 -8.63 11.75 -1.03
C ILE A 45 -8.84 12.52 0.28
N ARG A 46 -10.07 12.67 0.74
CA ARG A 46 -10.36 13.35 2.00
C ARG A 46 -9.74 12.66 3.19
N SER A 47 -9.85 11.34 3.29
CA SER A 47 -9.24 10.58 4.39
C SER A 47 -7.72 10.75 4.44
N ALA A 48 -7.07 10.91 3.29
CA ALA A 48 -5.66 11.22 3.20
C ALA A 48 -5.34 12.67 3.58
N LEU A 49 -6.15 13.64 3.16
CA LEU A 49 -5.97 15.05 3.51
C LEU A 49 -6.22 15.37 4.99
N GLU A 50 -7.04 14.56 5.66
CA GLU A 50 -7.33 14.68 7.10
C GLU A 50 -6.21 14.15 8.00
N GLN A 51 -5.15 13.58 7.44
CA GLN A 51 -4.03 13.06 8.21
C GLN A 51 -3.27 14.18 8.94
N GLN A 52 -2.96 13.93 10.20
CA GLN A 52 -2.23 14.83 11.09
C GLN A 52 -0.83 14.27 11.37
N THR A 53 0.19 14.98 10.92
CA THR A 53 1.59 14.55 11.03
C THR A 53 2.48 15.71 11.48
N ASP A 54 3.61 15.38 12.12
CA ASP A 54 4.66 16.31 12.47
C ASP A 54 5.72 16.47 11.35
N PHE A 55 5.44 15.91 10.19
CA PHE A 55 6.27 15.95 8.99
C PHE A 55 5.44 16.32 7.75
N PRO A 56 6.07 16.86 6.69
CA PRO A 56 5.40 17.13 5.43
C PRO A 56 5.09 15.83 4.67
N PHE A 57 3.87 15.73 4.13
CA PHE A 57 3.46 14.65 3.24
C PHE A 57 2.66 15.17 2.05
N ASN A 58 2.54 14.38 1.01
CA ASN A 58 1.70 14.64 -0.15
C ASN A 58 0.91 13.39 -0.57
N ILE A 59 0.02 13.58 -1.53
CA ILE A 59 -0.84 12.56 -2.10
C ILE A 59 -0.57 12.51 -3.60
N ILE A 60 -0.18 11.34 -4.11
CA ILE A 60 0.05 11.12 -5.54
C ILE A 60 -1.03 10.18 -6.06
N ILE A 61 -1.92 10.73 -6.86
CA ILE A 61 -3.02 10.02 -7.49
C ILE A 61 -2.62 9.68 -8.92
N VAL A 62 -2.68 8.40 -9.27
CA VAL A 62 -2.44 7.94 -10.64
C VAL A 62 -3.75 7.49 -11.25
N ASP A 63 -4.34 8.37 -12.06
CA ASP A 63 -5.61 8.12 -12.77
C ASP A 63 -5.33 7.36 -14.07
N ASN A 64 -5.52 6.06 -14.02
CA ASN A 64 -5.24 5.16 -15.13
C ASN A 64 -6.39 5.14 -16.14
N HIS A 65 -6.57 6.25 -16.86
CA HIS A 65 -7.56 6.41 -17.95
C HIS A 65 -9.01 6.15 -17.49
N SER A 66 -9.45 6.80 -16.44
CA SER A 66 -10.85 6.75 -16.00
C SER A 66 -11.79 7.39 -17.02
N THR A 67 -13.00 6.84 -17.15
CA THR A 67 -14.02 7.25 -18.12
C THR A 67 -15.40 7.49 -17.51
N ASP A 68 -15.51 7.39 -16.17
CA ASP A 68 -16.78 7.44 -15.43
C ASP A 68 -17.02 8.75 -14.67
N GLY A 69 -16.16 9.77 -14.85
CA GLY A 69 -16.20 11.00 -14.08
C GLY A 69 -15.22 11.06 -12.91
N THR A 70 -14.41 10.03 -12.71
CA THR A 70 -13.36 10.01 -11.67
C THR A 70 -12.37 11.16 -11.82
N SER A 71 -11.90 11.40 -13.05
CA SER A 71 -10.92 12.47 -13.35
C SER A 71 -11.46 13.84 -12.98
N GLU A 72 -12.75 14.11 -13.20
CA GLU A 72 -13.42 15.36 -12.85
C GLU A 72 -13.52 15.55 -11.33
N VAL A 73 -13.72 14.46 -10.58
CA VAL A 73 -13.67 14.51 -9.11
C VAL A 73 -12.28 14.87 -8.63
N ILE A 74 -11.25 14.22 -9.13
CA ILE A 74 -9.85 14.49 -8.79
C ILE A 74 -9.46 15.92 -9.14
N ALA A 75 -9.93 16.44 -10.27
CA ALA A 75 -9.65 17.81 -10.73
C ALA A 75 -10.13 18.90 -9.76
N ARG A 76 -11.06 18.61 -8.86
CA ARG A 76 -11.48 19.55 -7.80
C ARG A 76 -10.33 19.86 -6.82
N TYR A 77 -9.35 19.01 -6.73
CA TYR A 77 -8.19 19.14 -5.85
C TYR A 77 -6.93 19.68 -6.57
N LYS A 78 -7.03 20.10 -7.85
CA LYS A 78 -5.90 20.52 -8.68
C LYS A 78 -5.05 21.66 -8.07
N ASP A 79 -5.68 22.53 -7.29
CA ASP A 79 -5.02 23.67 -6.65
C ASP A 79 -4.61 23.37 -5.19
N HIS A 80 -4.83 22.13 -4.72
CA HIS A 80 -4.44 21.74 -3.38
C HIS A 80 -2.94 21.42 -3.34
N PRO A 81 -2.15 22.11 -2.49
CA PRO A 81 -0.68 22.04 -2.53
C PRO A 81 -0.10 20.65 -2.23
N GLN A 82 -0.88 19.77 -1.59
CA GLN A 82 -0.46 18.41 -1.26
C GLN A 82 -0.89 17.37 -2.29
N VAL A 83 -1.72 17.71 -3.28
CA VAL A 83 -2.28 16.74 -4.24
C VAL A 83 -1.57 16.82 -5.58
N ILE A 84 -1.07 15.69 -6.04
CA ILE A 84 -0.48 15.51 -7.36
C ILE A 84 -1.35 14.53 -8.13
N HIS A 85 -1.87 14.98 -9.26
CA HIS A 85 -2.68 14.15 -10.17
C HIS A 85 -1.82 13.78 -11.38
N LEU A 86 -1.58 12.49 -11.57
CA LEU A 86 -0.85 11.94 -12.70
C LEU A 86 -1.78 11.15 -13.60
N GLN A 87 -1.65 11.35 -14.90
CA GLN A 87 -2.28 10.52 -15.92
C GLN A 87 -1.15 9.88 -16.75
N PRO A 88 -1.05 8.54 -16.78
CA PRO A 88 0.00 7.87 -17.54
C PRO A 88 -0.21 8.06 -19.04
N GLU A 89 0.88 8.20 -19.81
CA GLU A 89 0.82 8.19 -21.27
C GLU A 89 0.51 6.77 -21.81
N ARG A 90 0.97 5.76 -21.09
CA ARG A 90 0.76 4.34 -21.42
C ARG A 90 -0.63 3.90 -21.00
N THR A 91 -1.26 3.06 -21.83
CA THR A 91 -2.61 2.49 -21.58
C THR A 91 -2.58 1.05 -21.08
N ASP A 92 -1.39 0.47 -20.96
CA ASP A 92 -1.16 -0.93 -20.57
C ASP A 92 -0.65 -1.07 -19.11
N LEU A 93 -0.84 -0.04 -18.30
CA LEU A 93 -0.47 -0.13 -16.89
C LEU A 93 -1.52 -0.90 -16.09
N GLY A 94 -1.05 -1.91 -15.34
CA GLY A 94 -1.77 -2.45 -14.20
C GLY A 94 -1.57 -1.57 -12.96
N ILE A 95 -2.08 -2.02 -11.82
CA ILE A 95 -1.92 -1.32 -10.53
C ILE A 95 -0.43 -1.14 -10.19
N GLY A 96 0.40 -2.16 -10.42
CA GLY A 96 1.84 -2.09 -10.18
C GLY A 96 2.55 -1.07 -11.07
N GLY A 97 2.12 -0.92 -12.33
CA GLY A 97 2.63 0.12 -13.23
C GLY A 97 2.29 1.53 -12.74
N CYS A 98 1.08 1.73 -12.21
CA CYS A 98 0.67 2.99 -11.58
C CYS A 98 1.52 3.30 -10.33
N TRP A 99 1.80 2.29 -9.51
CA TRP A 99 2.72 2.41 -8.38
C TRP A 99 4.11 2.86 -8.83
N ASN A 100 4.68 2.22 -9.87
CA ASN A 100 5.98 2.62 -10.40
C ASN A 100 5.99 4.08 -10.87
N LEU A 101 4.94 4.53 -11.57
CA LEU A 101 4.84 5.92 -11.99
C LEU A 101 4.86 6.88 -10.79
N ALA A 102 4.10 6.57 -9.75
CA ALA A 102 4.01 7.39 -8.55
C ALA A 102 5.33 7.41 -7.76
N VAL A 103 5.95 6.26 -7.51
CA VAL A 103 7.16 6.20 -6.67
C VAL A 103 8.40 6.78 -7.36
N HIS A 104 8.42 6.83 -8.68
CA HIS A 104 9.48 7.49 -9.45
C HIS A 104 9.21 8.99 -9.68
N HIS A 105 8.07 9.51 -9.30
CA HIS A 105 7.82 10.95 -9.34
C HIS A 105 8.81 11.70 -8.44
N PRO A 106 9.39 12.85 -8.89
CA PRO A 106 10.40 13.59 -8.13
C PRO A 106 9.96 14.05 -6.74
N LEU A 107 8.66 14.27 -6.57
CA LEU A 107 8.06 14.67 -5.30
C LEU A 107 7.52 13.49 -4.47
N CYS A 108 7.80 12.25 -4.85
CA CYS A 108 7.47 11.12 -3.99
C CYS A 108 8.32 11.16 -2.72
N GLY A 109 7.66 11.02 -1.57
CA GLY A 109 8.28 11.10 -0.25
C GLY A 109 9.18 9.90 0.07
N ARG A 110 9.89 10.01 1.20
CA ARG A 110 10.77 8.95 1.72
C ARG A 110 10.05 7.63 1.91
N PHE A 111 8.79 7.68 2.34
CA PHE A 111 7.94 6.51 2.52
C PHE A 111 6.73 6.60 1.59
N ALA A 112 6.53 5.58 0.76
CA ALA A 112 5.36 5.42 -0.09
C ALA A 112 4.32 4.57 0.63
N ILE A 113 3.11 5.10 0.85
CA ILE A 113 2.07 4.50 1.69
C ILE A 113 0.82 4.28 0.87
N GLN A 114 0.27 3.06 0.93
CA GLN A 114 -0.91 2.66 0.18
C GLN A 114 -2.17 3.36 0.68
N LEU A 115 -3.00 3.77 -0.27
CA LEU A 115 -4.43 3.97 -0.09
C LEU A 115 -5.14 3.56 -1.39
N ASP A 116 -5.99 2.56 -1.32
CA ASP A 116 -6.79 2.14 -2.46
C ASP A 116 -7.93 3.15 -2.68
N SER A 117 -8.32 3.35 -3.93
CA SER A 117 -9.22 4.43 -4.34
C SER A 117 -10.68 4.27 -3.90
N ASP A 118 -10.99 3.15 -3.27
CA ASP A 118 -12.30 2.85 -2.67
C ASP A 118 -12.26 2.64 -1.15
N ASP A 119 -11.09 2.83 -0.53
CA ASP A 119 -10.84 2.62 0.89
C ASP A 119 -10.56 3.94 1.64
N LEU A 120 -10.40 3.87 2.96
CA LEU A 120 -10.10 5.00 3.82
C LEU A 120 -9.07 4.65 4.89
N TYR A 121 -8.31 5.64 5.35
CA TYR A 121 -7.61 5.51 6.64
C TYR A 121 -8.61 5.57 7.79
N SER A 122 -8.40 4.77 8.83
CA SER A 122 -9.33 4.66 9.95
C SER A 122 -9.21 5.79 10.97
N SER A 123 -8.08 6.52 10.96
CA SER A 123 -7.85 7.63 11.88
C SER A 123 -6.94 8.71 11.29
N PRO A 124 -6.98 9.94 11.82
CA PRO A 124 -6.07 11.01 11.41
C PRO A 124 -4.60 10.76 11.73
N GLN A 125 -4.27 9.77 12.55
CA GLN A 125 -2.91 9.45 12.98
C GLN A 125 -2.27 8.29 12.21
N THR A 126 -2.94 7.75 11.20
CA THR A 126 -2.47 6.57 10.46
C THR A 126 -1.07 6.79 9.86
N LEU A 127 -0.84 7.90 9.13
CA LEU A 127 0.47 8.20 8.54
C LEU A 127 1.55 8.39 9.59
N GLN A 128 1.25 9.11 10.67
CA GLN A 128 2.20 9.31 11.78
C GLN A 128 2.62 7.98 12.40
N THR A 129 1.66 7.09 12.65
CA THR A 129 1.91 5.77 13.24
C THR A 129 2.80 4.91 12.33
N ILE A 130 2.53 4.93 11.02
CA ILE A 130 3.33 4.17 10.04
C ILE A 130 4.77 4.68 10.00
N VAL A 131 4.97 5.98 9.87
CA VAL A 131 6.33 6.57 9.78
C VAL A 131 7.11 6.35 11.07
N ASN A 132 6.47 6.50 12.24
CA ASN A 132 7.09 6.19 13.53
C ASN A 132 7.54 4.72 13.61
N THR A 133 6.77 3.80 13.03
CA THR A 133 7.10 2.37 13.01
C THR A 133 8.34 2.11 12.15
N PHE A 134 8.48 2.75 10.98
CA PHE A 134 9.71 2.65 10.18
C PHE A 134 10.95 2.99 10.99
N TYR A 135 10.94 4.12 11.67
CA TYR A 135 12.08 4.58 12.46
C TYR A 135 12.32 3.73 13.71
N LYS A 136 11.26 3.38 14.44
CA LYS A 136 11.37 2.57 15.67
C LYS A 136 11.89 1.15 15.38
N GLU A 137 11.38 0.54 14.30
CA GLU A 137 11.69 -0.86 14.00
C GLU A 137 12.84 -1.02 12.99
N GLN A 138 13.32 0.07 12.39
CA GLN A 138 14.37 0.04 11.37
C GLN A 138 14.04 -0.94 10.23
N CYS A 139 12.78 -0.96 9.80
CA CYS A 139 12.26 -1.86 8.78
C CYS A 139 12.19 -1.17 7.40
N ALA A 140 12.10 -1.94 6.33
CA ALA A 140 12.02 -1.43 4.96
C ALA A 140 10.60 -1.41 4.39
N MET A 141 9.70 -2.16 5.01
CA MET A 141 8.29 -2.24 4.71
C MET A 141 7.51 -2.28 6.02
N VAL A 142 6.32 -1.69 6.04
CA VAL A 142 5.38 -1.76 7.17
C VAL A 142 4.05 -2.29 6.65
N ILE A 143 3.44 -3.14 7.45
CA ILE A 143 2.12 -3.71 7.20
C ILE A 143 1.19 -3.34 8.34
N GLY A 144 0.03 -2.79 8.00
CA GLY A 144 -1.01 -2.43 8.96
C GLY A 144 -2.08 -3.49 9.15
N THR A 145 -3.04 -3.14 9.97
CA THR A 145 -4.27 -3.89 10.28
C THR A 145 -5.45 -3.14 9.72
N TYR A 146 -6.41 -3.85 9.15
CA TYR A 146 -7.57 -3.25 8.53
C TYR A 146 -8.87 -3.87 9.01
N ARG A 147 -9.94 -3.10 8.89
CA ARG A 147 -11.32 -3.54 9.14
C ARG A 147 -12.05 -3.70 7.82
N MET A 148 -12.76 -4.81 7.66
CA MET A 148 -13.68 -5.04 6.56
C MET A 148 -14.97 -4.27 6.79
N THR A 149 -15.40 -3.48 5.82
CA THR A 149 -16.65 -2.70 5.88
C THR A 149 -17.49 -2.90 4.62
N ASP A 150 -18.78 -2.61 4.73
CA ASP A 150 -19.65 -2.42 3.56
C ASP A 150 -19.41 -1.03 2.93
N PHE A 151 -20.22 -0.69 1.90
CA PHE A 151 -20.12 0.61 1.23
C PHE A 151 -20.36 1.79 2.18
N HIS A 152 -21.19 1.62 3.19
CA HIS A 152 -21.54 2.64 4.19
C HIS A 152 -20.63 2.64 5.42
N LEU A 153 -19.51 1.93 5.36
CA LEU A 153 -18.50 1.81 6.41
C LEU A 153 -19.00 1.06 7.67
N ASN A 154 -20.08 0.29 7.58
CA ASN A 154 -20.47 -0.62 8.63
C ASN A 154 -19.55 -1.85 8.61
N THR A 155 -19.10 -2.29 9.78
CA THR A 155 -18.27 -3.50 9.88
C THR A 155 -19.00 -4.73 9.38
N ILE A 156 -18.37 -5.51 8.51
CA ILE A 156 -18.85 -6.81 8.02
C ILE A 156 -17.87 -7.92 8.41
N ALA A 157 -18.33 -9.17 8.38
CA ALA A 157 -17.47 -10.32 8.65
C ALA A 157 -16.30 -10.37 7.63
N PRO A 158 -15.10 -10.78 8.06
CA PRO A 158 -14.71 -11.24 9.39
C PRO A 158 -14.39 -10.11 10.39
N GLY A 159 -14.58 -8.84 10.05
CA GLY A 159 -14.27 -7.70 10.89
C GLY A 159 -12.82 -7.27 10.73
N ILE A 160 -12.03 -7.34 11.78
CA ILE A 160 -10.61 -6.93 11.78
C ILE A 160 -9.73 -8.05 11.22
N ILE A 161 -8.84 -7.67 10.30
CA ILE A 161 -7.79 -8.52 9.73
C ILE A 161 -6.44 -7.99 10.20
N ASP A 162 -5.82 -8.67 11.15
CA ASP A 162 -4.59 -8.21 11.83
C ASP A 162 -3.37 -9.14 11.61
N HIS A 163 -3.58 -10.30 10.99
CA HIS A 163 -2.52 -11.29 10.75
C HIS A 163 -1.64 -11.55 11.98
N LYS A 164 -2.25 -11.76 13.17
CA LYS A 164 -1.55 -12.02 14.43
C LYS A 164 -0.66 -13.26 14.39
N GLU A 165 -0.93 -14.18 13.47
CA GLU A 165 -0.07 -15.34 13.20
C GLU A 165 1.33 -14.94 12.71
N TRP A 166 1.50 -13.74 12.19
CA TRP A 166 2.81 -13.18 11.84
C TRP A 166 3.46 -12.56 13.07
N THR A 167 4.33 -13.29 13.72
CA THR A 167 5.06 -12.82 14.92
C THR A 167 6.51 -12.45 14.57
N PRO A 168 7.19 -11.68 15.43
CA PRO A 168 8.63 -11.42 15.27
C PRO A 168 9.48 -12.69 15.18
N ASP A 169 9.08 -13.75 15.90
CA ASP A 169 9.82 -15.01 15.94
C ASP A 169 9.71 -15.84 14.66
N ASN A 170 8.57 -15.77 13.97
CA ASN A 170 8.35 -16.48 12.71
C ASN A 170 8.47 -15.55 11.48
N GLY A 171 8.55 -14.25 11.69
CA GLY A 171 8.85 -13.15 10.77
C GLY A 171 8.71 -13.49 9.29
N HIS A 172 9.84 -13.58 8.60
CA HIS A 172 9.83 -13.85 7.15
C HIS A 172 9.17 -15.15 6.73
N ASN A 173 9.20 -16.20 7.55
CA ASN A 173 8.62 -17.48 7.15
C ASN A 173 7.13 -17.39 6.89
N ASN A 174 6.47 -16.43 7.51
CA ASN A 174 5.04 -16.20 7.30
C ASN A 174 4.75 -15.51 5.96
N ALA A 175 5.67 -14.76 5.39
CA ALA A 175 5.51 -14.22 4.04
C ALA A 175 5.25 -15.32 2.99
N LEU A 176 5.73 -16.54 3.25
CA LEU A 176 5.51 -17.72 2.39
C LEU A 176 4.20 -18.48 2.68
N ARG A 177 3.47 -18.11 3.73
CA ARG A 177 2.31 -18.88 4.21
C ARG A 177 1.02 -18.08 4.20
N ILE A 178 1.13 -16.76 4.31
CA ILE A 178 -0.02 -15.89 4.43
C ILE A 178 -0.39 -15.39 3.05
N ASN A 179 -1.61 -15.64 2.66
CA ASN A 179 -2.19 -15.05 1.47
C ASN A 179 -2.71 -13.65 1.84
N GLY A 180 -2.02 -12.64 1.32
CA GLY A 180 -2.27 -11.25 1.66
C GLY A 180 -1.42 -10.74 2.84
N LEU A 181 -1.03 -9.48 2.77
CA LEU A 181 -0.07 -8.86 3.70
C LEU A 181 -0.69 -7.74 4.54
N GLY A 182 -2.01 -7.77 4.74
CA GLY A 182 -2.70 -6.69 5.46
C GLY A 182 -2.81 -5.40 4.65
N ALA A 183 -3.32 -4.35 5.32
CA ALA A 183 -3.41 -2.99 4.78
C ALA A 183 -3.37 -1.97 5.94
N PRO A 184 -2.87 -0.73 5.71
CA PRO A 184 -2.15 -0.31 4.51
C PRO A 184 -0.74 -0.92 4.47
N ARG A 185 -0.18 -1.03 3.29
CA ARG A 185 1.24 -1.37 3.08
C ARG A 185 2.03 -0.10 2.84
N ALA A 186 3.20 -0.02 3.44
CA ALA A 186 4.09 1.12 3.27
C ALA A 186 5.52 0.65 3.02
N PHE A 187 6.26 1.42 2.23
CA PHE A 187 7.57 1.03 1.73
C PHE A 187 8.57 2.18 1.86
N PHE A 188 9.81 1.87 2.18
CA PHE A 188 10.91 2.81 2.01
C PHE A 188 11.16 3.02 0.52
N THR A 189 10.85 4.20 0.02
CA THR A 189 10.81 4.55 -1.41
C THR A 189 12.08 4.18 -2.19
N PRO A 190 13.32 4.47 -1.70
CA PRO A 190 14.53 4.08 -2.44
C PRO A 190 14.62 2.58 -2.72
N LEU A 191 14.29 1.75 -1.74
CA LEU A 191 14.31 0.29 -1.93
C LEU A 191 13.16 -0.18 -2.83
N LEU A 192 12.00 0.45 -2.75
CA LEU A 192 10.89 0.13 -3.64
C LEU A 192 11.24 0.46 -5.09
N ARG A 193 11.94 1.58 -5.34
CA ARG A 193 12.46 1.93 -6.67
C ARG A 193 13.48 0.92 -7.17
N GLU A 194 14.39 0.46 -6.31
CA GLU A 194 15.41 -0.54 -6.64
C GLU A 194 14.81 -1.91 -7.00
N ILE A 195 13.83 -2.37 -6.22
CA ILE A 195 13.15 -3.64 -6.43
C ILE A 195 12.24 -3.56 -7.66
N GLY A 196 11.54 -2.44 -7.83
CA GLY A 196 10.49 -2.25 -8.84
C GLY A 196 9.19 -2.94 -8.46
N VAL A 197 8.07 -2.33 -8.84
CA VAL A 197 6.75 -2.94 -8.68
C VAL A 197 6.39 -3.68 -9.97
N PRO A 198 6.04 -4.98 -9.93
CA PRO A 198 5.62 -5.69 -11.15
C PRO A 198 4.42 -5.01 -11.80
N ASN A 199 4.46 -4.79 -13.12
CA ASN A 199 3.36 -4.18 -13.87
C ASN A 199 2.24 -5.21 -14.11
N VAL A 200 1.53 -5.55 -13.04
CA VAL A 200 0.40 -6.46 -13.03
C VAL A 200 -0.80 -5.79 -12.37
N SER A 201 -1.98 -6.36 -12.55
CA SER A 201 -3.22 -5.88 -11.92
C SER A 201 -3.62 -6.67 -10.69
N TYR A 202 -2.84 -7.69 -10.29
CA TYR A 202 -3.07 -8.54 -9.14
C TYR A 202 -1.77 -9.20 -8.67
N GLY A 203 -1.56 -9.26 -7.34
CA GLY A 203 -0.43 -9.97 -6.72
C GLY A 203 0.89 -9.19 -6.66
N GLU A 204 0.92 -7.93 -7.09
CA GLU A 204 2.09 -7.05 -6.98
C GLU A 204 2.52 -6.86 -5.53
N ASP A 205 1.58 -6.78 -4.64
CA ASP A 205 1.77 -6.61 -3.20
C ASP A 205 2.43 -7.83 -2.55
N TYR A 206 1.97 -9.03 -2.92
CA TYR A 206 2.55 -10.28 -2.44
C TYR A 206 3.98 -10.45 -2.97
N ALA A 207 4.21 -10.16 -4.25
CA ALA A 207 5.55 -10.18 -4.84
C ALA A 207 6.50 -9.22 -4.12
N LEU A 208 6.06 -8.01 -3.78
CA LEU A 208 6.82 -7.04 -3.00
C LEU A 208 7.10 -7.55 -1.59
N GLY A 209 6.11 -8.09 -0.90
CA GLY A 209 6.28 -8.66 0.43
C GLY A 209 7.34 -9.76 0.46
N LEU A 210 7.32 -10.66 -0.53
CA LEU A 210 8.36 -11.68 -0.69
C LEU A 210 9.74 -11.07 -0.97
N ALA A 211 9.82 -10.08 -1.87
CA ALA A 211 11.08 -9.42 -2.21
C ALA A 211 11.70 -8.71 -0.98
N PHE A 212 10.91 -7.94 -0.25
CA PHE A 212 11.39 -7.27 0.97
C PHE A 212 11.77 -8.25 2.07
N SER A 213 10.95 -9.28 2.32
CA SER A 213 11.18 -10.25 3.39
C SER A 213 12.47 -11.07 3.24
N ARG A 214 12.99 -11.20 2.03
CA ARG A 214 14.25 -11.90 1.78
C ARG A 214 15.46 -11.21 2.39
N THR A 215 15.41 -9.90 2.56
CA THR A 215 16.59 -9.10 2.91
C THR A 215 16.35 -8.18 4.09
N TYR A 216 15.14 -7.65 4.21
CA TYR A 216 14.80 -6.59 5.16
C TYR A 216 13.72 -7.01 6.14
N LYS A 217 13.72 -6.38 7.32
CA LYS A 217 12.62 -6.51 8.27
C LYS A 217 11.36 -5.87 7.71
N ILE A 218 10.23 -6.55 7.92
CA ILE A 218 8.89 -5.99 7.73
C ILE A 218 8.33 -5.65 9.11
N GLY A 219 8.00 -4.38 9.34
CA GLY A 219 7.37 -3.90 10.57
C GLY A 219 5.87 -4.18 10.55
N ARG A 220 5.29 -4.33 11.73
CA ARG A 220 3.87 -4.68 11.91
C ARG A 220 3.19 -3.72 12.85
N ILE A 221 1.96 -3.30 12.47
CA ILE A 221 1.08 -2.49 13.30
C ILE A 221 -0.22 -3.26 13.48
N TYR A 222 -0.53 -3.62 14.72
CA TYR A 222 -1.73 -4.39 15.08
C TYR A 222 -2.94 -3.50 15.40
N ASP A 223 -2.71 -2.20 15.61
CA ASP A 223 -3.79 -1.23 15.70
C ASP A 223 -4.46 -1.05 14.34
N GLU A 224 -5.76 -0.83 14.34
CA GLU A 224 -6.51 -0.60 13.11
C GLU A 224 -6.10 0.72 12.46
N LEU A 225 -5.67 0.65 11.21
CA LEU A 225 -5.19 1.80 10.43
C LEU A 225 -6.03 2.09 9.18
N TYR A 226 -6.90 1.15 8.78
CA TYR A 226 -7.45 1.14 7.44
C TYR A 226 -8.85 0.54 7.41
N LEU A 227 -9.74 1.11 6.61
CA LEU A 227 -11.09 0.61 6.36
C LEU A 227 -11.15 0.09 4.93
N CYS A 228 -11.21 -1.24 4.79
CA CYS A 228 -11.32 -1.89 3.50
C CYS A 228 -12.79 -2.02 3.12
N ARG A 229 -13.22 -1.24 2.15
CA ARG A 229 -14.62 -1.16 1.70
C ARG A 229 -14.93 -2.28 0.71
N ARG A 230 -15.94 -3.08 1.01
CA ARG A 230 -16.43 -4.15 0.14
C ARG A 230 -17.75 -3.75 -0.50
N TRP A 231 -17.77 -3.76 -1.81
CA TRP A 231 -18.93 -3.37 -2.61
C TRP A 231 -18.82 -3.95 -4.04
N GLU A 232 -19.87 -3.81 -4.85
CA GLU A 232 -19.96 -4.36 -6.20
C GLU A 232 -18.89 -3.81 -7.18
N GLY A 233 -18.27 -2.68 -6.85
CA GLY A 233 -17.22 -2.04 -7.64
C GLY A 233 -15.80 -2.51 -7.32
N ASN A 234 -15.58 -3.38 -6.33
CA ASN A 234 -14.23 -3.89 -6.05
C ASN A 234 -13.68 -4.67 -7.24
N SER A 235 -12.39 -4.53 -7.50
CA SER A 235 -11.72 -5.18 -8.64
C SER A 235 -11.76 -6.71 -8.56
N ASP A 236 -11.84 -7.27 -7.35
CA ASP A 236 -11.94 -8.71 -7.10
C ASP A 236 -13.39 -9.23 -6.98
N ALA A 237 -14.40 -8.34 -6.95
CA ALA A 237 -15.81 -8.74 -6.84
C ALA A 237 -16.32 -9.49 -8.10
N ALA A 238 -15.69 -9.28 -9.24
CA ALA A 238 -16.06 -9.89 -10.52
C ALA A 238 -15.14 -11.07 -10.91
N LEU A 239 -14.17 -11.44 -10.07
CA LEU A 239 -13.29 -12.58 -10.35
C LEU A 239 -14.04 -13.88 -10.18
N ASP A 240 -14.08 -14.70 -11.22
CA ASP A 240 -14.58 -16.07 -11.10
C ASP A 240 -13.51 -17.02 -10.52
N ILE A 241 -13.92 -18.25 -10.19
CA ILE A 241 -13.02 -19.24 -9.59
C ILE A 241 -11.83 -19.57 -10.51
N GLU A 242 -12.01 -19.55 -11.83
CA GLU A 242 -10.93 -19.82 -12.78
C GLU A 242 -9.91 -18.68 -12.78
N GLN A 243 -10.36 -17.44 -12.73
CA GLN A 243 -9.49 -16.27 -12.63
C GLN A 243 -8.74 -16.22 -11.30
N ILE A 244 -9.39 -16.55 -10.19
CA ILE A 244 -8.76 -16.66 -8.87
C ILE A 244 -7.67 -17.75 -8.89
N ASN A 245 -7.94 -18.92 -9.47
CA ASN A 245 -6.98 -20.01 -9.58
C ASN A 245 -5.81 -19.72 -10.52
N THR A 246 -6.03 -18.91 -11.54
CA THR A 246 -4.96 -18.50 -12.49
C THR A 246 -4.02 -17.47 -11.87
N ASN A 247 -4.51 -16.68 -10.92
CA ASN A 247 -3.74 -15.65 -10.22
C ASN A 247 -2.99 -16.17 -8.98
N ASN A 248 -3.29 -17.39 -8.50
CA ASN A 248 -2.63 -18.07 -7.39
C ASN A 248 -1.56 -19.06 -7.88
#